data_4567e011178e929a72cef7cc7c1ccfec
#
_entry.id   4567e011178e929a72cef7cc7c1ccfec
#
_cell.length_a   1.000
_cell.length_b   1.000
_cell.length_c   1.000
_cell.angle_alpha   90.00
_cell.angle_beta   90.00
_cell.angle_gamma   90.00
#
_symmetry.space_group_name_H-M   'P 1'
#
loop_
_entity.id
_entity.type
_entity.pdbx_description
1 polymer ?
#
loop_
_entity_poly.entity_id
_entity_poly.type
_entity_poly.pdbx_seq_one_letter_code
_entity_poly.pdbx_strand_id
1 'polypeptide(L)'
;MSLVTRFSPESLTSDQYDQVVRRLEEENLSPADGLDYEICFGSGDKMKVSLVWDSKEQLDAFAARLMPILTEFGIDPGEPEVFEVHNIIKR
;
A
#
# COMPACT_ATOMS: atom_id res chain seq x y z
N MET A 1 12.14 13.25 4.72
CA MET A 1 11.06 13.83 3.91
C MET A 1 10.05 12.74 3.58
N SER A 2 8.78 13.02 3.82
CA SER A 2 7.74 12.02 3.62
C SER A 2 7.37 11.86 2.15
N LEU A 3 7.01 10.63 1.79
CA LEU A 3 6.56 10.28 0.45
C LEU A 3 5.16 9.67 0.53
N VAL A 4 4.38 9.86 -0.50
CA VAL A 4 3.11 9.16 -0.65
C VAL A 4 3.17 8.25 -1.86
N THR A 5 2.72 7.01 -1.68
CA THR A 5 2.57 6.04 -2.77
C THR A 5 1.09 5.76 -2.94
N ARG A 6 0.62 5.80 -4.17
CA ARG A 6 -0.77 5.50 -4.47
C ARG A 6 -0.84 4.34 -5.45
N PHE A 7 -1.58 3.32 -5.06
CA PHE A 7 -1.89 2.18 -5.93
C PHE A 7 -3.33 2.30 -6.40
N SER A 8 -3.53 2.15 -7.70
CA SER A 8 -4.86 2.16 -8.32
C SER A 8 -5.02 0.90 -9.16
N PRO A 9 -5.19 -0.27 -8.51
CA PRO A 9 -5.34 -1.51 -9.25
C PRO A 9 -6.56 -1.47 -10.16
N GLU A 10 -6.50 -2.15 -11.28
CA GLU A 10 -7.62 -2.24 -12.19
C GLU A 10 -8.83 -2.92 -11.54
N SER A 11 -8.57 -3.93 -10.71
CA SER A 11 -9.61 -4.62 -9.98
C SER A 11 -9.09 -5.02 -8.60
N LEU A 12 -9.66 -4.44 -7.57
CA LEU A 12 -9.36 -4.77 -6.18
C LEU A 12 -10.63 -4.56 -5.35
N THR A 13 -11.02 -5.58 -4.61
CA THR A 13 -12.15 -5.50 -3.68
C THR A 13 -11.63 -5.31 -2.26
N SER A 14 -12.51 -4.87 -1.35
CA SER A 14 -12.14 -4.76 0.07
C SER A 14 -11.75 -6.11 0.66
N ASP A 15 -12.42 -7.18 0.23
CA ASP A 15 -12.09 -8.54 0.70
C ASP A 15 -10.68 -8.95 0.28
N GLN A 16 -10.30 -8.66 -0.96
CA GLN A 16 -8.95 -8.94 -1.45
C GLN A 16 -7.92 -8.13 -0.67
N TYR A 17 -8.20 -6.86 -0.42
CA TYR A 17 -7.33 -6.01 0.39
C TYR A 17 -7.14 -6.58 1.79
N ASP A 18 -8.24 -6.99 2.43
CA ASP A 18 -8.20 -7.56 3.78
C ASP A 18 -7.36 -8.84 3.83
N GLN A 19 -7.45 -9.67 2.79
CA GLN A 19 -6.64 -10.89 2.69
C GLN A 19 -5.15 -10.58 2.59
N VAL A 20 -4.80 -9.55 1.80
CA VAL A 20 -3.40 -9.11 1.66
C VAL A 20 -2.87 -8.60 2.99
N VAL A 21 -3.64 -7.76 3.68
CA VAL A 21 -3.24 -7.22 4.99
C VAL A 21 -3.03 -8.35 5.99
N ARG A 22 -3.92 -9.33 6.01
CA ARG A 22 -3.79 -10.49 6.92
C ARG A 22 -2.51 -11.26 6.62
N ARG A 23 -2.19 -11.46 5.36
CA ARG A 23 -0.96 -12.15 4.96
C ARG A 23 0.29 -11.37 5.38
N LEU A 24 0.27 -10.04 5.23
CA LEU A 24 1.36 -9.19 5.67
C LEU A 24 1.55 -9.27 7.19
N GLU A 25 0.47 -9.30 7.95
CA GLU A 25 0.52 -9.45 9.39
C GLU A 25 1.12 -10.82 9.79
N GLU A 26 0.72 -11.88 9.11
CA GLU A 26 1.24 -13.23 9.35
C GLU A 26 2.75 -13.32 9.11
N GLU A 27 3.27 -12.54 8.17
CA GLU A 27 4.69 -12.52 7.84
C GLU A 27 5.45 -11.42 8.60
N ASN A 28 4.81 -10.77 9.55
CA ASN A 28 5.37 -9.66 10.34
C ASN A 28 5.81 -8.46 9.47
N LEU A 29 5.13 -8.23 8.36
CA LEU A 29 5.39 -7.12 7.45
C LEU A 29 4.43 -5.96 7.65
N SER A 30 3.42 -6.11 8.48
CA SER A 30 2.46 -5.06 8.80
C SER A 30 2.30 -4.96 10.32
N PRO A 31 2.30 -3.75 10.90
CA PRO A 31 2.58 -2.48 10.22
C PRO A 31 4.03 -2.40 9.75
N ALA A 32 4.24 -1.82 8.58
CA ALA A 32 5.57 -1.74 7.99
C ALA A 32 6.41 -0.63 8.63
N ASP A 33 7.72 -0.85 8.72
CA ASP A 33 8.63 0.17 9.22
C ASP A 33 8.61 1.38 8.31
N GLY A 34 8.44 2.55 8.91
CA GLY A 34 8.40 3.81 8.19
C GLY A 34 7.05 4.18 7.59
N LEU A 35 6.04 3.33 7.78
CA LEU A 35 4.69 3.62 7.32
C LEU A 35 3.95 4.48 8.35
N ASP A 36 3.61 5.72 7.98
CA ASP A 36 2.83 6.62 8.82
C ASP A 36 1.34 6.35 8.72
N TYR A 37 0.86 6.26 7.49
CA TYR A 37 -0.55 6.05 7.20
C TYR A 37 -0.72 5.10 6.04
N GLU A 38 -1.78 4.31 6.12
CA GLU A 38 -2.26 3.54 4.99
C GLU A 38 -3.77 3.72 4.93
N ILE A 39 -4.27 4.10 3.76
CA ILE A 39 -5.70 4.33 3.55
C ILE A 39 -6.14 3.50 2.36
N CYS A 40 -7.11 2.60 2.58
CA CYS A 40 -7.78 1.89 1.50
C CYS A 40 -9.15 2.54 1.29
N PHE A 41 -9.47 2.92 0.07
CA PHE A 41 -10.68 3.68 -0.21
C PHE A 41 -11.20 3.37 -1.61
N GLY A 42 -12.46 3.67 -1.83
CA GLY A 42 -13.13 3.42 -3.10
C GLY A 42 -14.41 2.62 -2.90
N SER A 43 -14.87 1.94 -3.94
CA SER A 43 -16.07 1.12 -3.87
C SER A 43 -16.01 -0.04 -4.86
N GLY A 44 -16.76 -1.11 -4.56
CA GLY A 44 -16.85 -2.28 -5.41
C GLY A 44 -15.49 -2.92 -5.64
N ASP A 45 -15.11 -3.10 -6.89
CA ASP A 45 -13.82 -3.66 -7.28
C ASP A 45 -12.81 -2.57 -7.68
N LYS A 46 -13.09 -1.33 -7.35
CA LYS A 46 -12.23 -0.18 -7.69
C LYS A 46 -11.60 0.43 -6.43
N MET A 47 -11.20 -0.40 -5.50
CA MET A 47 -10.49 0.08 -4.32
C MET A 47 -9.10 0.59 -4.69
N LYS A 48 -8.67 1.60 -3.96
CA LYS A 48 -7.34 2.21 -4.10
C LYS A 48 -6.66 2.24 -2.76
N VAL A 49 -5.34 2.31 -2.75
CA VAL A 49 -4.57 2.34 -1.52
C VAL A 49 -3.55 3.47 -1.59
N SER A 50 -3.54 4.31 -0.57
CA SER A 50 -2.52 5.35 -0.41
C SER A 50 -1.74 5.08 0.87
N LEU A 51 -0.41 5.15 0.76
CA LEU A 51 0.49 4.90 1.88
C LEU A 51 1.44 6.08 2.00
N VAL A 52 1.63 6.58 3.23
CA VAL A 52 2.56 7.66 3.52
C VAL A 52 3.77 7.07 4.25
N TRP A 53 4.97 7.36 3.74
CA TRP A 53 6.22 6.77 4.20
C TRP A 53 7.20 7.82 4.70
N ASP A 54 8.04 7.43 5.66
CA ASP A 54 9.12 8.30 6.16
C ASP A 54 10.24 8.44 5.13
N SER A 55 10.53 7.38 4.38
CA SER A 55 11.63 7.41 3.41
C SER A 55 11.36 6.49 2.22
N LYS A 56 12.02 6.78 1.11
CA LYS A 56 11.93 5.97 -0.09
C LYS A 56 12.54 4.58 0.12
N GLU A 57 13.59 4.48 0.93
CA GLU A 57 14.23 3.20 1.22
C GLU A 57 13.26 2.23 1.88
N GLN A 58 12.47 2.72 2.84
CA GLN A 58 11.47 1.91 3.54
C GLN A 58 10.34 1.51 2.61
N LEU A 59 9.90 2.42 1.74
CA LEU A 59 8.91 2.12 0.72
C LEU A 59 9.41 1.01 -0.21
N ASP A 60 10.63 1.14 -0.71
CA ASP A 60 11.20 0.17 -1.66
C ASP A 60 11.36 -1.20 -1.01
N ALA A 61 11.79 -1.25 0.25
CA ALA A 61 11.94 -2.49 1.00
C ALA A 61 10.58 -3.19 1.17
N PHE A 62 9.55 -2.44 1.50
CA PHE A 62 8.20 -2.98 1.64
C PHE A 62 7.67 -3.49 0.28
N ALA A 63 7.83 -2.69 -0.77
CA ALA A 63 7.35 -3.06 -2.11
C ALA A 63 7.97 -4.38 -2.58
N ALA A 64 9.24 -4.59 -2.30
CA ALA A 64 9.92 -5.83 -2.68
C ALA A 64 9.30 -7.07 -2.01
N ARG A 65 8.72 -6.91 -0.82
CA ARG A 65 8.04 -8.01 -0.10
C ARG A 65 6.57 -8.10 -0.49
N LEU A 66 5.96 -6.97 -0.84
CA LEU A 66 4.54 -6.92 -1.18
C LEU A 66 4.24 -7.52 -2.55
N MET A 67 5.05 -7.23 -3.55
CA MET A 67 4.77 -7.65 -4.93
C MET A 67 4.55 -9.15 -5.11
N PRO A 68 5.39 -10.04 -4.52
CA PRO A 68 5.13 -11.47 -4.60
C PRO A 68 3.78 -11.88 -3.99
N ILE A 69 3.37 -11.22 -2.92
CA ILE A 69 2.10 -11.50 -2.25
C ILE A 69 0.92 -11.12 -3.16
N LEU A 70 1.00 -9.95 -3.79
CA LEU A 70 -0.03 -9.52 -4.74
C LEU A 70 -0.14 -10.50 -5.91
N THR A 71 0.99 -10.93 -6.43
CA THR A 71 1.02 -11.92 -7.52
C THR A 71 0.36 -13.23 -7.09
N GLU A 72 0.65 -13.69 -5.87
CA GLU A 72 0.06 -14.91 -5.32
C GLU A 72 -1.46 -14.82 -5.25
N PHE A 73 -2.00 -13.66 -4.91
CA PHE A 73 -3.45 -13.45 -4.85
C PHE A 73 -4.07 -13.05 -6.20
N GLY A 74 -3.27 -12.98 -7.26
CA GLY A 74 -3.76 -12.62 -8.59
C GLY A 74 -4.13 -11.15 -8.72
N ILE A 75 -3.54 -10.30 -7.91
CA ILE A 75 -3.81 -8.85 -7.92
C ILE A 75 -2.73 -8.13 -8.71
N ASP A 76 -3.15 -7.40 -9.74
CA ASP A 76 -2.25 -6.53 -10.49
C ASP A 76 -2.34 -5.12 -9.89
N PRO A 77 -1.29 -4.63 -9.23
CA PRO A 77 -1.33 -3.31 -8.60
C PRO A 77 -1.26 -2.15 -9.59
N GLY A 78 -0.97 -2.42 -10.86
CA GLY A 78 -0.69 -1.39 -11.84
C GLY A 78 0.63 -0.69 -11.54
N GLU A 79 0.84 0.48 -12.13
CA GLU A 79 2.01 1.28 -11.84
C GLU A 79 1.73 2.20 -10.65
N PRO A 80 2.46 2.06 -9.54
CA PRO A 80 2.26 2.95 -8.40
C PRO A 80 2.74 4.36 -8.72
N GLU A 81 2.00 5.34 -8.22
CA GLU A 81 2.42 6.73 -8.27
C GLU A 81 3.17 7.04 -6.99
N VAL A 82 4.30 7.74 -7.08
CA VAL A 82 5.10 8.12 -5.92
C VAL A 82 5.37 9.62 -5.99
N PHE A 83 5.02 10.32 -4.92
CA PHE A 83 5.18 11.78 -4.82
C PHE A 83 5.78 12.16 -3.49
N GLU A 84 6.51 13.29 -3.47
CA GLU A 84 6.91 13.89 -2.21
C GLU A 84 5.68 14.53 -1.57
N VAL A 85 5.55 14.37 -0.25
CA VAL A 85 4.45 14.99 0.48
C VAL A 85 4.79 16.47 0.69
N HIS A 86 3.89 17.35 0.26
CA HIS A 86 4.04 18.78 0.48
C HIS A 86 3.58 19.17 1.88
N ASN A 87 2.45 18.66 2.32
CA ASN A 87 1.88 18.99 3.62
C ASN A 87 0.93 17.90 4.11
N ILE A 88 0.95 17.65 5.40
CA ILE A 88 0.00 16.75 6.07
C ILE A 88 -0.57 17.53 7.25
N ILE A 89 -1.89 17.64 7.29
CA ILE A 89 -2.58 18.26 8.41
C ILE A 89 -3.25 17.17 9.22
N LYS A 90 -2.89 17.06 10.48
CA LYS A 90 -3.46 16.09 11.43
C LYS A 90 -4.29 16.85 12.46
N ARG A 91 -5.40 16.26 12.88
CA ARG A 91 -6.16 16.86 13.97
C ARG A 91 -5.69 16.33 15.34
#